data_e1c90637b3ff0c94623ed93149d035b8
#
_entry.id   e1c90637b3ff0c94623ed93149d035b8
#
_cell.length_a   1.000
_cell.length_b   1.000
_cell.length_c   1.000
_cell.angle_alpha   90.00
_cell.angle_beta   90.00
_cell.angle_gamma   90.00
#
_symmetry.space_group_name_H-M   'P 1'
#
loop_
_entity.id
_entity.type
_entity.pdbx_description
1 polymer ?
#
loop_
_entity_poly.entity_id
_entity_poly.type
_entity_poly.pdbx_seq_one_letter_code
_entity_poly.pdbx_strand_id
1 'polypeptide(L)'
;PDDVHQERVMAAIYGPQGAKAGYTNGICREDLISAAEYLVKTHGCNCLILGCTELPLILDESDDFKVAGSRVIVVDPTAALARKVVKTAEDAYAATGIR
;
A
#
# COMPACT_ATOMS: atom_id res chain seq x y z
N PRO A 1 9.98 4.30 8.17
CA PRO A 1 10.90 3.31 8.72
C PRO A 1 12.29 3.89 8.95
N ASP A 2 13.17 3.13 9.57
CA ASP A 2 14.57 3.51 9.70
C ASP A 2 15.28 3.48 8.34
N ASP A 3 16.55 3.95 8.30
CA ASP A 3 17.29 4.06 7.05
C ASP A 3 17.44 2.72 6.33
N VAL A 4 17.69 1.64 7.06
CA VAL A 4 17.87 0.30 6.48
C VAL A 4 16.58 -0.16 5.79
N HIS A 5 15.45 -0.05 6.48
CA HIS A 5 14.16 -0.47 5.92
C HIS A 5 13.69 0.49 4.83
N GLN A 6 14.00 1.78 4.94
CA GLN A 6 13.71 2.75 3.88
C GLN A 6 14.46 2.41 2.59
N GLU A 7 15.72 2.02 2.68
CA GLU A 7 16.48 1.56 1.51
C GLU A 7 15.86 0.31 0.88
N ARG A 8 15.37 -0.62 1.69
CA ARG A 8 14.68 -1.81 1.19
C ARG A 8 13.38 -1.46 0.47
N VAL A 9 12.61 -0.51 0.99
CA VAL A 9 11.41 -0.02 0.30
C VAL A 9 11.78 0.62 -1.04
N MET A 10 12.82 1.45 -1.06
CA MET A 10 13.30 2.06 -2.30
C MET A 10 13.77 1.02 -3.31
N ALA A 11 14.45 -0.04 -2.86
CA ALA A 11 14.86 -1.15 -3.73
C ALA A 11 13.65 -1.93 -4.27
N ALA A 12 12.59 -2.09 -3.46
CA ALA A 12 11.37 -2.73 -3.90
C ALA A 12 10.68 -1.97 -5.04
N ILE A 13 10.84 -0.66 -5.08
CA ILE A 13 10.25 0.19 -6.13
C ILE A 13 11.22 0.31 -7.32
N TYR A 14 12.45 0.74 -7.07
CA TYR A 14 13.40 1.17 -8.10
C TYR A 14 14.53 0.18 -8.38
N GLY A 15 14.69 -0.85 -7.57
CA GLY A 15 15.78 -1.80 -7.71
C GLY A 15 15.68 -2.67 -8.97
N PRO A 16 16.76 -3.43 -9.30
CA PRO A 16 16.77 -4.29 -10.51
C PRO A 16 15.68 -5.35 -10.51
N GLN A 17 15.18 -5.74 -9.34
CA GLN A 17 14.07 -6.68 -9.18
C GLN A 17 12.87 -6.04 -8.50
N GLY A 18 12.72 -4.73 -8.64
CA GLY A 18 11.64 -3.96 -8.06
C GLY A 18 10.46 -3.77 -9.01
N ALA A 19 9.43 -3.05 -8.51
CA ALA A 19 8.17 -2.85 -9.23
C ALA A 19 8.35 -2.12 -10.57
N LYS A 20 9.21 -1.11 -10.63
CA LYS A 20 9.46 -0.37 -11.86
C LYS A 20 10.18 -1.20 -12.93
N ALA A 21 10.88 -2.26 -12.54
CA ALA A 21 11.47 -3.22 -13.45
C ALA A 21 10.49 -4.34 -13.86
N GLY A 22 9.25 -4.28 -13.39
CA GLY A 22 8.20 -5.24 -13.74
C GLY A 22 8.02 -6.39 -12.74
N TYR A 23 8.70 -6.36 -11.61
CA TYR A 23 8.59 -7.40 -10.60
C TYR A 23 7.51 -7.05 -9.58
N THR A 24 6.69 -8.04 -9.22
CA THR A 24 5.63 -7.88 -8.22
C THR A 24 5.74 -8.89 -7.08
N ASN A 25 6.75 -9.75 -7.12
CA ASN A 25 6.97 -10.80 -6.13
C ASN A 25 8.47 -11.03 -5.97
N GLY A 26 8.87 -11.99 -5.11
CA GLY A 26 10.26 -12.28 -4.82
C GLY A 26 10.88 -11.25 -3.91
N ILE A 27 12.07 -10.75 -4.26
CA ILE A 27 12.86 -9.85 -3.40
C ILE A 27 12.10 -8.55 -3.08
N CYS A 28 11.40 -7.96 -4.04
CA CYS A 28 10.65 -6.72 -3.80
C CYS A 28 9.54 -6.92 -2.75
N ARG A 29 8.85 -8.04 -2.79
CA ARG A 29 7.84 -8.36 -1.80
C ARG A 29 8.47 -8.63 -0.43
N GLU A 30 9.56 -9.36 -0.38
CA GLU A 30 10.31 -9.60 0.86
C GLU A 30 10.78 -8.30 1.51
N ASP A 31 11.27 -7.37 0.71
CA ASP A 31 11.72 -6.06 1.20
C ASP A 31 10.55 -5.25 1.79
N LEU A 32 9.40 -5.24 1.14
CA LEU A 32 8.22 -4.56 1.67
C LEU A 32 7.70 -5.22 2.94
N ILE A 33 7.63 -6.53 2.99
CA ILE A 33 7.19 -7.26 4.18
C ILE A 33 8.13 -6.99 5.35
N SER A 34 9.43 -6.95 5.11
CA SER A 34 10.42 -6.62 6.13
C SER A 34 10.18 -5.22 6.72
N ALA A 35 9.92 -4.23 5.88
CA ALA A 35 9.63 -2.88 6.33
C ALA A 35 8.30 -2.82 7.11
N ALA A 36 7.28 -3.55 6.65
CA ALA A 36 6.00 -3.66 7.36
C ALA A 36 6.18 -4.30 8.74
N GLU A 37 6.95 -5.38 8.83
CA GLU A 37 7.26 -6.03 10.11
C GLU A 37 7.97 -5.07 11.07
N TYR A 38 8.91 -4.30 10.59
CA TYR A 38 9.61 -3.30 11.39
C TYR A 38 8.63 -2.28 11.97
N LEU A 39 7.74 -1.73 11.14
CA LEU A 39 6.76 -0.75 11.60
C LEU A 39 5.80 -1.32 12.62
N VAL A 40 5.35 -2.54 12.43
CA VAL A 40 4.42 -3.19 13.36
C VAL A 40 5.11 -3.57 14.66
N LYS A 41 6.27 -4.22 14.60
CA LYS A 41 7.00 -4.67 15.79
C LYS A 41 7.59 -3.53 16.60
N THR A 42 8.17 -2.54 15.94
CA THR A 42 8.90 -1.46 16.61
C THR A 42 8.00 -0.30 17.00
N HIS A 43 7.03 0.05 16.17
CA HIS A 43 6.19 1.22 16.36
C HIS A 43 4.72 0.89 16.66
N GLY A 44 4.35 -0.38 16.66
CA GLY A 44 2.97 -0.79 16.97
C GLY A 44 1.96 -0.34 15.93
N CYS A 45 2.37 -0.14 14.68
CA CYS A 45 1.46 0.30 13.62
C CYS A 45 0.38 -0.74 13.37
N ASN A 46 -0.86 -0.29 13.21
CA ASN A 46 -2.00 -1.14 12.88
C ASN A 46 -2.62 -0.80 11.51
N CYS A 47 -2.06 0.19 10.84
CA CYS A 47 -2.46 0.59 9.49
C CYS A 47 -1.21 0.91 8.68
N LEU A 48 -1.13 0.38 7.47
CA LEU A 48 -0.03 0.63 6.54
C LEU A 48 -0.59 1.32 5.30
N ILE A 49 -0.01 2.45 4.93
CA ILE A 49 -0.41 3.19 3.74
C ILE A 49 0.62 2.91 2.64
N LEU A 50 0.13 2.48 1.49
CA LEU A 50 0.95 2.24 0.30
C LEU A 50 1.20 3.59 -0.39
N GLY A 51 2.17 4.35 0.12
CA GLY A 51 2.41 5.75 -0.22
C GLY A 51 3.09 6.02 -1.56
N CYS A 52 3.16 5.02 -2.43
CA CYS A 52 3.70 5.14 -3.78
C CYS A 52 2.83 4.31 -4.73
N THR A 53 2.64 4.80 -5.93
CA THR A 53 1.72 4.17 -6.91
C THR A 53 2.15 2.76 -7.33
N GLU A 54 3.40 2.40 -7.17
CA GLU A 54 3.93 1.07 -7.49
C GLU A 54 3.72 0.04 -6.36
N LEU A 55 3.58 0.47 -5.12
CA LEU A 55 3.45 -0.45 -3.99
C LEU A 55 2.21 -1.35 -4.07
N PRO A 56 1.04 -0.86 -4.54
CA PRO A 56 -0.11 -1.74 -4.73
C PRO A 56 0.08 -2.85 -5.77
N LEU A 57 1.09 -2.76 -6.62
CA LEU A 57 1.46 -3.84 -7.54
C LEU A 57 2.11 -5.03 -6.81
N ILE A 58 2.67 -4.79 -5.64
CA ILE A 58 3.38 -5.80 -4.84
C ILE A 58 2.52 -6.30 -3.69
N LEU A 59 1.82 -5.39 -3.00
CA LEU A 59 0.94 -5.67 -1.86
C LEU A 59 -0.47 -5.18 -2.16
N ASP A 60 -1.45 -6.05 -1.95
CA ASP A 60 -2.87 -5.68 -2.10
C ASP A 60 -3.39 -4.93 -0.88
N GLU A 61 -4.37 -4.05 -1.09
CA GLU A 61 -5.15 -3.54 0.05
C GLU A 61 -5.81 -4.71 0.79
N SER A 62 -5.94 -4.54 2.10
CA SER A 62 -6.56 -5.54 2.95
C SER A 62 -7.02 -4.89 4.24
N ASP A 63 -8.11 -5.36 4.81
CA ASP A 63 -8.51 -5.04 6.18
C ASP A 63 -8.08 -6.13 7.17
N ASP A 64 -7.40 -7.16 6.69
CA ASP A 64 -7.02 -8.33 7.48
C ASP A 64 -5.64 -8.88 7.07
N PHE A 65 -4.67 -8.00 6.89
CA PHE A 65 -3.32 -8.42 6.54
C PHE A 65 -2.56 -8.86 7.79
N LYS A 66 -2.03 -10.08 7.77
CA LYS A 66 -1.25 -10.62 8.89
C LYS A 66 0.22 -10.30 8.69
N VAL A 67 0.79 -9.58 9.64
CA VAL A 67 2.22 -9.31 9.67
C VAL A 67 2.73 -9.30 11.10
N ALA A 68 3.87 -9.93 11.35
CA ALA A 68 4.47 -10.02 12.68
C ALA A 68 3.51 -10.54 13.76
N GLY A 69 2.60 -11.43 13.39
CA GLY A 69 1.58 -11.98 14.31
C GLY A 69 0.42 -11.05 14.60
N SER A 70 0.38 -9.87 13.98
CA SER A 70 -0.68 -8.89 14.17
C SER A 70 -1.50 -8.70 12.90
N ARG A 71 -2.77 -8.35 13.08
CA ARG A 71 -3.65 -7.97 11.98
C ARG A 71 -3.52 -6.47 11.75
N VAL A 72 -3.27 -6.08 10.50
CA VAL A 72 -3.16 -4.68 10.11
C VAL A 72 -4.04 -4.38 8.90
N ILE A 73 -4.42 -3.13 8.77
CA ILE A 73 -5.13 -2.62 7.60
C ILE A 73 -4.09 -2.10 6.60
N VAL A 74 -4.21 -2.51 5.34
CA VAL A 74 -3.36 -2.00 4.25
C VAL A 74 -4.23 -1.14 3.34
N VAL A 75 -3.86 0.12 3.18
CA VAL A 75 -4.61 1.11 2.41
C VAL A 75 -3.84 1.49 1.16
N ASP A 76 -4.49 1.37 0.01
CA ASP A 76 -4.04 1.98 -1.25
C ASP A 76 -4.73 3.35 -1.36
N PRO A 77 -4.01 4.47 -1.15
CA PRO A 77 -4.64 5.79 -1.14
C PRO A 77 -5.18 6.19 -2.51
N THR A 78 -4.58 5.71 -3.60
CA THR A 78 -5.08 5.99 -4.95
C THR A 78 -6.44 5.33 -5.17
N ALA A 79 -6.59 4.07 -4.80
CA ALA A 79 -7.86 3.35 -4.90
C ALA A 79 -8.92 3.95 -3.97
N ALA A 80 -8.53 4.32 -2.75
CA ALA A 80 -9.43 4.97 -1.79
C ALA A 80 -9.95 6.31 -2.32
N LEU A 81 -9.06 7.12 -2.90
CA LEU A 81 -9.44 8.38 -3.54
C LEU A 81 -10.37 8.16 -4.72
N ALA A 82 -10.06 7.21 -5.58
CA ALA A 82 -10.89 6.88 -6.75
C ALA A 82 -12.31 6.48 -6.32
N ARG A 83 -12.45 5.63 -5.31
CA ARG A 83 -13.76 5.24 -4.77
C ARG A 83 -14.53 6.44 -4.24
N LYS A 84 -13.86 7.34 -3.52
CA LYS A 84 -14.48 8.55 -2.97
C LYS A 84 -14.93 9.50 -4.07
N VAL A 85 -14.14 9.68 -5.11
CA VAL A 85 -14.48 10.54 -6.25
C VAL A 85 -15.71 10.00 -6.98
N VAL A 86 -15.73 8.71 -7.29
CA VAL A 86 -16.85 8.06 -7.96
C VAL A 86 -18.13 8.19 -7.14
N LYS A 87 -18.05 7.87 -5.83
CA LYS A 87 -19.23 7.99 -4.95
C LYS A 87 -19.73 9.43 -4.85
N THR A 88 -18.83 10.40 -4.74
CA THR A 88 -19.19 11.82 -4.68
C THR A 88 -19.88 12.26 -5.98
N ALA A 89 -19.38 11.83 -7.13
CA ALA A 89 -19.99 12.13 -8.41
C ALA A 89 -21.38 11.48 -8.56
N GLU A 90 -21.52 10.22 -8.14
CA GLU A 90 -22.80 9.52 -8.16
C GLU A 90 -23.83 10.19 -7.25
N ASP A 91 -23.42 10.58 -6.03
CA ASP A 91 -24.30 11.27 -5.08
C ASP A 91 -24.73 12.64 -5.61
N ALA A 92 -23.83 13.40 -6.21
CA ALA A 92 -24.14 14.68 -6.83
C ALA A 92 -25.10 14.53 -8.00
N TYR A 93 -24.88 13.53 -8.85
CA TYR A 93 -25.75 13.22 -9.98
C TYR A 93 -27.16 12.83 -9.52
N ALA A 94 -27.25 11.96 -8.51
CA ALA A 94 -28.51 11.53 -7.94
C ALA A 94 -29.29 12.70 -7.32
N ALA A 95 -28.57 13.63 -6.63
CA ALA A 95 -29.19 14.78 -5.99
C ALA A 95 -29.72 15.82 -6.98
N THR A 96 -29.04 16.01 -8.12
CA THR A 96 -29.41 17.04 -9.12
C THR A 96 -30.32 16.53 -10.23
N GLY A 97 -30.31 15.21 -10.48
CA GLY A 97 -31.05 14.63 -11.62
C GLY A 97 -30.46 14.97 -12.98
N ILE A 98 -29.26 15.53 -13.05
CA ILE A 98 -28.56 15.88 -14.30
C ILE A 98 -27.96 14.62 -14.93
N ARG A 99 -28.07 14.54 -16.25
CA ARG A 99 -27.52 13.45 -17.03
C ARG A 99 -26.51 13.95 -18.05
#